data_5c53451829c174fd5061e409fb6ae423
#
_entry.id   5c53451829c174fd5061e409fb6ae423
#
_cell.length_a   1.000
_cell.length_b   1.000
_cell.length_c   1.000
_cell.angle_alpha   90.00
_cell.angle_beta   90.00
_cell.angle_gamma   90.00
#
_symmetry.space_group_name_H-M   'P 1'
#
loop_
_entity.id
_entity.type
_entity.pdbx_description
1 polymer ?
#
loop_
_entity_poly.entity_id
_entity_poly.type
_entity_poly.pdbx_seq_one_letter_code
_entity_poly.pdbx_strand_id
1 'polypeptide(L)'
;TKLELTPPPEPLYFIKANSSFAAQKETVHRPKNYDGPVIFEGELGVVIGKATKEISEEDAADHIFGYTCINDITAAGIIPKDETFAQWSRAKGYDGFGVFGPVISTDVDPLEKNLTVVLNGDVRQDYPLSDMIFKPHQLVSLLSHDMTLLPGDVICVGTNVGVGSMKLPSNDVAVTIDGIGTLENVFKN
;
A
#
# COMPACT_ATOMS: atom_id res chain seq x y z
N THR A 1 0.66 -11.42 16.75
CA THR A 1 0.02 -10.41 15.87
C THR A 1 -1.27 -9.91 16.50
N LYS A 2 -1.70 -8.66 16.22
CA LYS A 2 -2.98 -8.09 16.73
C LYS A 2 -4.22 -8.90 16.30
N LEU A 3 -4.10 -9.76 15.29
CA LEU A 3 -5.16 -10.65 14.79
C LEU A 3 -4.99 -12.10 15.25
N GLU A 4 -4.03 -12.39 16.13
CA GLU A 4 -3.72 -13.77 16.62
C GLU A 4 -3.43 -14.78 15.48
N LEU A 5 -3.10 -14.29 14.30
CA LEU A 5 -2.75 -15.12 13.14
C LEU A 5 -1.25 -15.44 13.16
N THR A 6 -0.91 -16.66 12.75
CA THR A 6 0.48 -17.01 12.49
C THR A 6 0.96 -16.25 11.25
N PRO A 7 2.07 -15.51 11.32
CA PRO A 7 2.64 -14.88 10.13
C PRO A 7 2.91 -15.92 9.03
N PRO A 8 2.67 -15.58 7.74
CA PRO A 8 3.05 -16.46 6.67
C PRO A 8 4.57 -16.64 6.62
N PRO A 9 5.09 -17.79 6.16
CA PRO A 9 6.53 -18.04 6.08
C PRO A 9 7.24 -17.18 5.04
N GLU A 10 6.50 -16.66 4.06
CA GLU A 10 6.97 -15.81 2.97
C GLU A 10 5.92 -14.73 2.66
N PRO A 11 6.31 -13.59 2.04
CA PRO A 11 5.35 -12.55 1.68
C PRO A 11 4.38 -13.06 0.62
N LEU A 12 3.09 -12.77 0.84
CA LEU A 12 2.05 -12.99 -0.15
C LEU A 12 1.85 -11.68 -0.92
N TYR A 13 2.00 -11.71 -2.23
CA TYR A 13 1.93 -10.50 -3.03
C TYR A 13 1.08 -10.65 -4.30
N PHE A 14 0.71 -9.52 -4.88
CA PHE A 14 0.00 -9.40 -6.15
C PHE A 14 0.57 -8.19 -6.91
N ILE A 15 0.33 -8.14 -8.21
CA ILE A 15 0.76 -7.02 -9.05
C ILE A 15 -0.46 -6.13 -9.34
N LYS A 16 -0.27 -4.83 -9.20
CA LYS A 16 -1.27 -3.82 -9.58
C LYS A 16 -1.06 -3.39 -11.05
N ALA A 17 -2.17 -3.10 -11.73
CA ALA A 17 -2.11 -2.53 -13.07
C ALA A 17 -1.49 -1.12 -13.05
N ASN A 18 -0.76 -0.74 -14.09
CA ASN A 18 -0.18 0.61 -14.19
C ASN A 18 -1.26 1.71 -14.15
N SER A 19 -2.45 1.46 -14.71
CA SER A 19 -3.59 2.38 -14.65
C SER A 19 -4.19 2.56 -13.24
N SER A 20 -3.79 1.73 -12.26
CA SER A 20 -4.24 1.89 -10.89
C SER A 20 -3.56 3.05 -10.16
N PHE A 21 -2.49 3.62 -10.68
CA PHE A 21 -1.81 4.74 -10.04
C PHE A 21 -2.62 6.03 -10.09
N ALA A 22 -2.65 6.74 -8.96
CA ALA A 22 -3.19 8.08 -8.83
C ALA A 22 -2.26 8.92 -7.95
N ALA A 23 -2.22 10.22 -8.19
CA ALA A 23 -1.35 11.13 -7.48
C ALA A 23 -2.06 11.78 -6.26
N GLN A 24 -1.27 12.48 -5.44
CA GLN A 24 -1.74 13.39 -4.41
C GLN A 24 -2.89 14.29 -4.89
N LYS A 25 -3.98 14.36 -4.13
CA LYS A 25 -5.19 15.17 -4.38
C LYS A 25 -6.04 14.75 -5.57
N GLU A 26 -5.72 13.65 -6.25
CA GLU A 26 -6.61 13.13 -7.28
C GLU A 26 -7.91 12.57 -6.66
N THR A 27 -8.99 12.69 -7.42
CA THR A 27 -10.26 12.08 -7.08
C THR A 27 -10.33 10.68 -7.69
N VAL A 28 -10.50 9.69 -6.85
CA VAL A 28 -10.71 8.30 -7.24
C VAL A 28 -12.21 8.00 -7.25
N HIS A 29 -12.68 7.30 -8.26
CA HIS A 29 -14.11 6.99 -8.43
C HIS A 29 -14.38 5.49 -8.21
N ARG A 30 -15.56 5.20 -7.65
CA ARG A 30 -16.06 3.83 -7.62
C ARG A 30 -16.15 3.24 -9.03
N PRO A 31 -15.66 2.02 -9.26
CA PRO A 31 -15.84 1.34 -10.55
C PRO A 31 -17.33 1.12 -10.86
N LYS A 32 -17.75 1.44 -12.09
CA LYS A 32 -19.15 1.33 -12.52
C LYS A 32 -19.73 -0.10 -12.47
N ASN A 33 -18.84 -1.10 -12.51
CA ASN A 33 -19.19 -2.52 -12.52
C ASN A 33 -19.05 -3.18 -11.13
N TYR A 34 -18.94 -2.36 -10.06
CA TYR A 34 -18.76 -2.86 -8.70
C TYR A 34 -19.54 -2.01 -7.69
N ASP A 35 -20.53 -2.63 -7.03
CA ASP A 35 -21.41 -2.03 -6.04
C ASP A 35 -21.11 -2.46 -4.58
N GLY A 36 -20.15 -3.38 -4.40
CA GLY A 36 -19.72 -3.87 -3.09
C GLY A 36 -18.85 -2.87 -2.29
N PRO A 37 -18.37 -3.29 -1.11
CA PRO A 37 -17.56 -2.41 -0.25
C PRO A 37 -16.20 -2.07 -0.88
N VAL A 38 -15.90 -0.77 -0.96
CA VAL A 38 -14.57 -0.24 -1.28
C VAL A 38 -13.94 0.27 0.00
N ILE A 39 -12.75 -0.23 0.32
CA ILE A 39 -12.02 0.11 1.55
C ILE A 39 -10.75 0.90 1.24
N PHE A 40 -10.32 1.72 2.19
CA PHE A 40 -8.99 2.35 2.22
C PHE A 40 -8.01 1.45 2.96
N GLU A 41 -6.74 1.54 2.59
CA GLU A 41 -5.64 0.84 3.26
C GLU A 41 -4.41 1.75 3.27
N GLY A 42 -4.07 2.32 4.46
CA GLY A 42 -2.85 3.11 4.61
C GLY A 42 -1.64 2.20 4.69
N GLU A 43 -0.63 2.49 3.87
CA GLU A 43 0.58 1.68 3.74
C GLU A 43 1.83 2.55 3.55
N LEU A 44 3.00 1.97 3.83
CA LEU A 44 4.27 2.47 3.35
C LEU A 44 4.50 1.98 1.91
N GLY A 45 5.00 2.85 1.05
CA GLY A 45 5.51 2.49 -0.27
C GLY A 45 7.03 2.53 -0.27
N VAL A 46 7.67 1.46 -0.75
CA VAL A 46 9.12 1.39 -0.99
C VAL A 46 9.38 1.61 -2.47
N VAL A 47 10.12 2.66 -2.82
CA VAL A 47 10.43 3.02 -4.21
C VAL A 47 11.78 2.47 -4.57
N ILE A 48 11.86 1.69 -5.66
CA ILE A 48 13.11 1.10 -6.16
C ILE A 48 13.92 2.15 -6.92
N GLY A 49 15.23 2.22 -6.64
CA GLY A 49 16.16 3.18 -7.25
C GLY A 49 17.09 2.61 -8.30
N LYS A 50 17.33 1.29 -8.25
CA LYS A 50 18.23 0.59 -9.17
C LYS A 50 17.58 -0.70 -9.65
N ALA A 51 17.96 -1.19 -10.85
CA ALA A 51 17.57 -2.54 -11.25
C ALA A 51 18.07 -3.56 -10.22
N THR A 52 17.15 -4.37 -9.71
CA THR A 52 17.36 -5.24 -8.54
C THR A 52 16.96 -6.67 -8.90
N LYS A 53 17.91 -7.58 -8.83
CA LYS A 53 17.71 -9.02 -9.11
C LYS A 53 18.59 -9.85 -8.19
N GLU A 54 17.98 -10.80 -7.48
CA GLU A 54 18.65 -11.80 -6.63
C GLU A 54 19.65 -11.20 -5.62
N ILE A 55 19.25 -10.12 -4.93
CA ILE A 55 20.10 -9.44 -3.95
C ILE A 55 19.84 -9.94 -2.53
N SER A 56 20.85 -9.79 -1.66
CA SER A 56 20.71 -10.05 -0.23
C SER A 56 19.89 -8.96 0.47
N GLU A 57 19.38 -9.25 1.67
CA GLU A 57 18.72 -8.23 2.51
C GLU A 57 19.69 -7.11 2.91
N GLU A 58 20.97 -7.43 3.11
CA GLU A 58 22.02 -6.48 3.48
C GLU A 58 22.27 -5.44 2.37
N ASP A 59 22.16 -5.86 1.10
CA ASP A 59 22.36 -4.98 -0.05
C ASP A 59 21.11 -4.16 -0.39
N ALA A 60 19.95 -4.49 0.18
CA ALA A 60 18.67 -3.90 -0.22
C ALA A 60 18.60 -2.39 -0.02
N ALA A 61 19.28 -1.84 1.00
CA ALA A 61 19.30 -0.40 1.26
C ALA A 61 19.84 0.40 0.07
N ASP A 62 20.86 -0.12 -0.61
CA ASP A 62 21.50 0.52 -1.77
C ASP A 62 20.61 0.54 -3.03
N HIS A 63 19.55 -0.25 -3.03
CA HIS A 63 18.59 -0.40 -4.13
C HIS A 63 17.29 0.37 -3.92
N ILE A 64 17.04 0.84 -2.69
CA ILE A 64 15.88 1.67 -2.37
C ILE A 64 16.20 3.13 -2.69
N PHE A 65 15.33 3.79 -3.49
CA PHE A 65 15.41 5.22 -3.74
C PHE A 65 14.87 6.03 -2.56
N GLY A 66 13.78 5.55 -1.95
CA GLY A 66 13.13 6.22 -0.84
C GLY A 66 11.76 5.62 -0.53
N TYR A 67 10.99 6.35 0.27
CA TYR A 67 9.72 5.91 0.82
C TYR A 67 8.62 6.94 0.57
N THR A 68 7.38 6.47 0.44
CA THR A 68 6.21 7.31 0.20
C THR A 68 4.99 6.78 0.95
N CYS A 69 3.93 7.60 1.11
CA CYS A 69 2.66 7.11 1.62
C CYS A 69 1.85 6.48 0.49
N ILE A 70 1.09 5.43 0.82
CA ILE A 70 0.18 4.74 -0.09
C ILE A 70 -1.22 4.69 0.53
N ASN A 71 -2.24 4.84 -0.31
CA ASN A 71 -3.59 4.37 -0.03
C ASN A 71 -3.91 3.27 -1.05
N ASP A 72 -3.79 1.99 -0.64
CA ASP A 72 -4.07 0.82 -1.48
C ASP A 72 -5.56 0.49 -1.48
N ILE A 73 -6.32 1.28 -2.24
CA ILE A 73 -7.78 1.16 -2.32
C ILE A 73 -8.17 -0.22 -2.85
N THR A 74 -9.18 -0.82 -2.20
CA THR A 74 -9.54 -2.22 -2.44
C THR A 74 -11.04 -2.41 -2.61
N ALA A 75 -11.45 -3.06 -3.69
CA ALA A 75 -12.80 -3.59 -3.89
C ALA A 75 -12.95 -4.92 -3.13
N ALA A 76 -13.15 -4.83 -1.81
CA ALA A 76 -12.95 -5.95 -0.87
C ALA A 76 -13.81 -7.20 -1.20
N GLY A 77 -15.03 -7.02 -1.70
CA GLY A 77 -15.91 -8.14 -2.08
C GLY A 77 -15.48 -8.88 -3.35
N ILE A 78 -14.47 -8.37 -4.08
CA ILE A 78 -13.91 -9.07 -5.24
C ILE A 78 -12.91 -10.17 -4.82
N ILE A 79 -12.19 -9.98 -3.73
CA ILE A 79 -11.14 -10.91 -3.28
C ILE A 79 -11.67 -12.33 -3.12
N PRO A 80 -12.76 -12.58 -2.32
CA PRO A 80 -13.28 -13.92 -2.09
C PRO A 80 -14.32 -14.36 -3.14
N LYS A 81 -14.42 -13.67 -4.29
CA LYS A 81 -15.48 -13.93 -5.27
C LYS A 81 -15.41 -15.32 -5.88
N ASP A 82 -14.21 -15.90 -5.90
CA ASP A 82 -13.96 -17.27 -6.33
C ASP A 82 -13.20 -17.99 -5.21
N GLU A 83 -13.75 -19.11 -4.75
CA GLU A 83 -13.16 -19.90 -3.65
C GLU A 83 -11.86 -20.58 -4.04
N THR A 84 -11.64 -20.83 -5.34
CA THR A 84 -10.45 -21.53 -5.85
C THR A 84 -9.30 -20.60 -6.16
N PHE A 85 -9.59 -19.29 -6.37
CA PHE A 85 -8.58 -18.31 -6.76
C PHE A 85 -8.93 -16.91 -6.26
N ALA A 86 -8.26 -16.48 -5.20
CA ALA A 86 -8.42 -15.15 -4.61
C ALA A 86 -8.05 -14.05 -5.62
N GLN A 87 -8.99 -13.12 -5.88
CA GLN A 87 -8.92 -12.13 -6.95
C GLN A 87 -8.22 -10.83 -6.51
N TRP A 88 -7.01 -10.93 -5.91
CA TRP A 88 -6.29 -9.78 -5.38
C TRP A 88 -5.97 -8.71 -6.43
N SER A 89 -5.29 -9.07 -7.52
CA SER A 89 -4.95 -8.12 -8.59
C SER A 89 -6.17 -7.43 -9.19
N ARG A 90 -7.31 -8.16 -9.30
CA ARG A 90 -8.57 -7.60 -9.78
C ARG A 90 -9.17 -6.60 -8.77
N ALA A 91 -9.16 -6.94 -7.46
CA ALA A 91 -9.72 -6.11 -6.41
C ALA A 91 -8.97 -4.79 -6.22
N LYS A 92 -7.67 -4.78 -6.50
CA LYS A 92 -6.74 -3.68 -6.26
C LYS A 92 -6.22 -3.00 -7.54
N GLY A 93 -6.59 -3.51 -8.72
CA GLY A 93 -6.11 -3.03 -10.01
C GLY A 93 -7.06 -2.09 -10.77
N TYR A 94 -8.14 -1.61 -10.15
CA TYR A 94 -9.00 -0.59 -10.76
C TYR A 94 -8.26 0.74 -10.94
N ASP A 95 -8.68 1.52 -11.93
CA ASP A 95 -8.11 2.83 -12.20
C ASP A 95 -8.12 3.71 -10.94
N GLY A 96 -6.94 4.25 -10.59
CA GLY A 96 -6.76 5.11 -9.44
C GLY A 96 -6.75 4.41 -8.07
N PHE A 97 -6.81 3.07 -7.98
CA PHE A 97 -6.82 2.36 -6.69
C PHE A 97 -5.45 2.27 -6.01
N GLY A 98 -4.40 2.78 -6.60
CA GLY A 98 -3.05 2.91 -6.04
C GLY A 98 -2.66 4.37 -5.88
N VAL A 99 -3.18 5.06 -4.87
CA VAL A 99 -2.82 6.47 -4.62
C VAL A 99 -1.50 6.52 -3.87
N PHE A 100 -0.54 7.32 -4.35
CA PHE A 100 0.75 7.49 -3.68
C PHE A 100 1.25 8.94 -3.70
N GLY A 101 2.10 9.28 -2.73
CA GLY A 101 2.65 10.62 -2.48
C GLY A 101 2.71 10.92 -0.99
N PRO A 102 2.77 12.19 -0.56
CA PRO A 102 2.84 13.41 -1.39
C PRO A 102 4.19 13.60 -2.06
N VAL A 103 5.23 12.98 -1.51
CA VAL A 103 6.63 13.02 -1.97
C VAL A 103 7.26 11.64 -1.79
N ILE A 104 8.44 11.45 -2.36
CA ILE A 104 9.33 10.34 -2.00
C ILE A 104 10.41 10.92 -1.09
N SER A 105 10.47 10.46 0.17
CA SER A 105 11.49 10.85 1.14
C SER A 105 12.68 9.89 1.05
N THR A 106 13.90 10.42 0.99
CA THR A 106 15.15 9.65 0.85
C THR A 106 15.95 9.54 2.15
N ASP A 107 15.56 10.27 3.18
CA ASP A 107 16.31 10.45 4.46
C ASP A 107 15.49 10.07 5.69
N VAL A 108 14.46 9.23 5.53
CA VAL A 108 13.65 8.72 6.63
C VAL A 108 13.99 7.25 6.89
N ASP A 109 14.15 6.89 8.18
CA ASP A 109 14.05 5.50 8.60
C ASP A 109 12.59 5.17 8.90
N PRO A 110 11.91 4.39 8.03
CA PRO A 110 10.49 4.13 8.21
C PRO A 110 10.17 3.30 9.46
N LEU A 111 11.11 2.50 9.98
CA LEU A 111 10.87 1.65 11.15
C LEU A 111 10.77 2.44 12.46
N GLU A 112 11.23 3.68 12.46
CA GLU A 112 11.09 4.61 13.59
C GLU A 112 9.84 5.50 13.50
N LYS A 113 8.98 5.29 12.50
CA LYS A 113 7.85 6.18 12.20
C LYS A 113 6.50 5.52 12.47
N ASN A 114 5.50 6.37 12.67
CA ASN A 114 4.09 5.99 12.73
C ASN A 114 3.40 6.28 11.40
N LEU A 115 2.40 5.45 11.10
CA LEU A 115 1.43 5.68 10.04
C LEU A 115 0.05 5.91 10.66
N THR A 116 -0.59 7.02 10.24
CA THR A 116 -1.95 7.36 10.65
C THR A 116 -2.84 7.51 9.43
N VAL A 117 -4.05 6.96 9.48
CA VAL A 117 -5.09 7.19 8.47
C VAL A 117 -6.28 7.89 9.10
N VAL A 118 -6.69 8.99 8.46
CA VAL A 118 -7.91 9.73 8.77
C VAL A 118 -8.91 9.56 7.64
N LEU A 119 -10.12 9.11 7.95
CA LEU A 119 -11.25 9.04 7.02
C LEU A 119 -12.34 10.00 7.48
N ASN A 120 -12.68 11.00 6.67
CA ASN A 120 -13.75 11.97 6.94
C ASN A 120 -13.61 12.68 8.32
N GLY A 121 -12.38 12.97 8.73
CA GLY A 121 -12.06 13.59 10.02
C GLY A 121 -11.84 12.61 11.19
N ASP A 122 -12.15 11.33 11.03
CA ASP A 122 -11.97 10.32 12.09
C ASP A 122 -10.68 9.54 11.89
N VAL A 123 -9.86 9.41 12.95
CA VAL A 123 -8.69 8.53 12.96
C VAL A 123 -9.15 7.08 12.90
N ARG A 124 -8.70 6.36 11.89
CA ARG A 124 -9.07 4.96 11.64
C ARG A 124 -7.91 3.98 11.82
N GLN A 125 -6.73 4.37 11.42
CA GLN A 125 -5.50 3.62 11.64
C GLN A 125 -4.50 4.52 12.35
N ASP A 126 -3.77 3.97 13.31
CA ASP A 126 -2.64 4.60 13.99
C ASP A 126 -1.75 3.48 14.53
N TYR A 127 -0.58 3.29 13.88
CA TYR A 127 0.31 2.19 14.23
C TYR A 127 1.76 2.49 13.84
N PRO A 128 2.73 1.96 14.61
CA PRO A 128 4.13 2.07 14.25
C PRO A 128 4.45 1.18 13.05
N LEU A 129 5.23 1.70 12.11
CA LEU A 129 5.65 0.92 10.93
C LEU A 129 6.57 -0.26 11.31
N SER A 130 7.14 -0.25 12.51
CA SER A 130 7.84 -1.41 13.07
C SER A 130 6.95 -2.64 13.30
N ASP A 131 5.61 -2.51 13.25
CA ASP A 131 4.67 -3.65 13.34
C ASP A 131 4.62 -4.53 12.07
N MET A 132 5.23 -4.08 10.96
CA MET A 132 5.30 -4.88 9.71
C MET A 132 5.89 -6.28 9.97
N ILE A 133 5.28 -7.31 9.37
CA ILE A 133 5.76 -8.70 9.42
C ILE A 133 7.10 -8.80 8.69
N PHE A 134 7.13 -8.39 7.44
CA PHE A 134 8.35 -8.30 6.62
C PHE A 134 8.78 -6.84 6.53
N LYS A 135 10.04 -6.56 6.82
CA LYS A 135 10.60 -5.21 6.77
C LYS A 135 10.91 -4.81 5.32
N PRO A 136 11.07 -3.52 5.00
CA PRO A 136 11.34 -3.06 3.64
C PRO A 136 12.50 -3.78 2.95
N HIS A 137 13.65 -3.92 3.62
CA HIS A 137 14.82 -4.59 3.06
C HIS A 137 14.57 -6.08 2.77
N GLN A 138 13.86 -6.77 3.67
CA GLN A 138 13.44 -8.16 3.44
C GLN A 138 12.52 -8.29 2.23
N LEU A 139 11.53 -7.39 2.09
CA LEU A 139 10.61 -7.42 0.94
C LEU A 139 11.36 -7.19 -0.37
N VAL A 140 12.28 -6.21 -0.43
CA VAL A 140 13.08 -5.94 -1.62
C VAL A 140 13.93 -7.15 -1.99
N SER A 141 14.61 -7.75 -1.02
CA SER A 141 15.41 -8.96 -1.23
C SER A 141 14.53 -10.11 -1.75
N LEU A 142 13.48 -10.48 -1.01
CA LEU A 142 12.62 -11.63 -1.35
C LEU A 142 11.98 -11.47 -2.74
N LEU A 143 11.37 -10.32 -3.05
CA LEU A 143 10.77 -10.07 -4.35
C LEU A 143 11.80 -10.04 -5.48
N SER A 144 13.05 -9.63 -5.20
CA SER A 144 14.11 -9.64 -6.21
C SER A 144 14.52 -11.04 -6.66
N HIS A 145 14.28 -12.05 -5.84
CA HIS A 145 14.50 -13.47 -6.23
C HIS A 145 13.40 -13.97 -7.16
N ASP A 146 12.18 -13.47 -7.02
CA ASP A 146 11.06 -13.88 -7.86
C ASP A 146 11.04 -13.14 -9.20
N MET A 147 11.31 -11.81 -9.18
CA MET A 147 11.27 -10.95 -10.37
C MET A 147 12.34 -9.87 -10.35
N THR A 148 12.71 -9.36 -11.52
CA THR A 148 13.55 -8.15 -11.58
C THR A 148 12.71 -6.93 -11.22
N LEU A 149 13.12 -6.20 -10.18
CA LEU A 149 12.56 -4.91 -9.82
C LEU A 149 13.29 -3.81 -10.59
N LEU A 150 12.56 -2.85 -11.14
CA LEU A 150 13.11 -1.77 -11.94
C LEU A 150 13.06 -0.42 -11.20
N PRO A 151 13.93 0.54 -11.53
CA PRO A 151 13.83 1.89 -11.00
C PRO A 151 12.44 2.49 -11.23
N GLY A 152 11.81 2.98 -10.16
CA GLY A 152 10.46 3.50 -10.17
C GLY A 152 9.37 2.47 -9.83
N ASP A 153 9.69 1.19 -9.71
CA ASP A 153 8.74 0.23 -9.12
C ASP A 153 8.45 0.61 -7.67
N VAL A 154 7.22 0.40 -7.24
CA VAL A 154 6.76 0.69 -5.88
C VAL A 154 6.22 -0.58 -5.23
N ILE A 155 6.80 -0.95 -4.08
CA ILE A 155 6.32 -2.05 -3.26
C ILE A 155 5.43 -1.47 -2.17
N CYS A 156 4.13 -1.79 -2.20
CA CYS A 156 3.20 -1.53 -1.11
C CYS A 156 3.40 -2.62 -0.05
N VAL A 157 3.75 -2.23 1.18
CA VAL A 157 4.21 -3.22 2.19
C VAL A 157 3.08 -3.90 2.95
N GLY A 158 1.84 -3.55 2.65
CA GLY A 158 0.66 -4.03 3.38
C GLY A 158 0.24 -3.10 4.52
N THR A 159 -0.98 -3.29 4.98
CA THR A 159 -1.66 -2.45 5.97
C THR A 159 -1.85 -3.16 7.30
N ASN A 160 -2.23 -2.41 8.34
CA ASN A 160 -2.56 -2.93 9.67
C ASN A 160 -4.08 -2.83 9.92
N VAL A 161 -4.53 -3.21 11.13
CA VAL A 161 -5.94 -3.11 11.57
C VAL A 161 -6.47 -1.67 11.46
N GLY A 162 -7.80 -1.53 11.36
CA GLY A 162 -8.48 -0.24 11.29
C GLY A 162 -8.95 0.15 9.89
N VAL A 163 -8.64 -0.66 8.86
CA VAL A 163 -9.20 -0.49 7.50
C VAL A 163 -10.73 -0.50 7.52
N GLY A 164 -11.36 0.14 6.56
CA GLY A 164 -12.80 0.19 6.53
C GLY A 164 -13.38 0.76 5.25
N SER A 165 -14.71 0.60 5.09
CA SER A 165 -15.42 1.03 3.90
C SER A 165 -15.62 2.54 3.84
N MET A 166 -15.43 3.09 2.66
CA MET A 166 -15.73 4.47 2.29
C MET A 166 -17.20 4.56 1.84
N LYS A 167 -18.11 4.92 2.78
CA LYS A 167 -19.57 4.76 2.60
C LYS A 167 -20.30 6.02 2.17
N LEU A 168 -19.70 7.20 2.35
CA LEU A 168 -20.35 8.47 1.98
C LEU A 168 -20.29 8.68 0.46
N PRO A 169 -21.15 9.52 -0.13
CA PRO A 169 -21.04 9.90 -1.54
C PRO A 169 -19.68 10.45 -1.92
N SER A 170 -19.02 11.17 -0.97
CA SER A 170 -17.62 11.64 -1.06
C SER A 170 -16.92 11.34 0.25
N ASN A 171 -15.72 10.79 0.17
CA ASN A 171 -14.92 10.41 1.34
C ASN A 171 -13.52 11.01 1.21
N ASP A 172 -13.13 11.77 2.21
CA ASP A 172 -11.78 12.33 2.31
C ASP A 172 -10.87 11.32 3.05
N VAL A 173 -9.79 10.93 2.43
CA VAL A 173 -8.80 10.01 3.00
C VAL A 173 -7.46 10.72 3.09
N ALA A 174 -6.86 10.69 4.27
CA ALA A 174 -5.52 11.20 4.52
C ALA A 174 -4.64 10.12 5.16
N VAL A 175 -3.55 9.77 4.51
CA VAL A 175 -2.53 8.84 5.02
C VAL A 175 -1.28 9.63 5.36
N THR A 176 -0.90 9.64 6.63
CA THR A 176 0.26 10.39 7.13
C THR A 176 1.33 9.42 7.61
N ILE A 177 2.57 9.65 7.19
CA ILE A 177 3.76 9.01 7.76
C ILE A 177 4.70 10.12 8.22
N ASP A 178 5.13 10.05 9.48
CA ASP A 178 6.05 11.02 10.07
C ASP A 178 7.35 11.10 9.25
N GLY A 179 7.74 12.32 8.86
CA GLY A 179 8.94 12.59 8.04
C GLY A 179 8.76 12.40 6.53
N ILE A 180 7.60 11.87 6.06
CA ILE A 180 7.24 11.82 4.64
C ILE A 180 6.19 12.88 4.32
N GLY A 181 5.15 12.99 5.14
CA GLY A 181 4.05 13.95 4.97
C GLY A 181 2.69 13.26 4.90
N THR A 182 1.70 13.98 4.37
CA THR A 182 0.32 13.51 4.29
C THR A 182 -0.14 13.38 2.84
N LEU A 183 -0.46 12.15 2.46
CA LEU A 183 -1.12 11.82 1.20
C LEU A 183 -2.63 12.03 1.37
N GLU A 184 -3.20 12.92 0.59
CA GLU A 184 -4.63 13.21 0.60
C GLU A 184 -5.28 12.84 -0.73
N ASN A 185 -6.42 12.20 -0.68
CA ASN A 185 -7.24 11.95 -1.86
C ASN A 185 -8.73 11.91 -1.51
N VAL A 186 -9.57 12.08 -2.51
CA VAL A 186 -11.03 11.98 -2.38
C VAL A 186 -11.50 10.72 -3.11
N PHE A 187 -12.27 9.89 -2.41
CA PHE A 187 -12.97 8.76 -3.05
C PHE A 187 -14.47 9.09 -3.20
N LYS A 188 -14.99 8.99 -4.42
CA LYS A 188 -16.42 9.20 -4.75
C LYS A 188 -17.11 7.89 -5.10
N ASN A 189 -18.23 7.64 -4.38
CA ASN A 189 -19.16 6.54 -4.65
C ASN A 189 -20.05 6.84 -5.84
#